data_bdb896459cde82b21b3bc343e59f5750
#
_entry.id   bdb896459cde82b21b3bc343e59f5750
#
_cell.length_a   1.000
_cell.length_b   1.000
_cell.length_c   1.000
_cell.angle_alpha   90.00
_cell.angle_beta   90.00
_cell.angle_gamma   90.00
#
_symmetry.space_group_name_H-M   'P 1'
#
loop_
_entity.id
_entity.type
_entity.pdbx_description
1 polymer ?
#
loop_
_entity_poly.entity_id
_entity_poly.type
_entity_poly.pdbx_seq_one_letter_code
_entity_poly.pdbx_strand_id
1 'polypeptide(L)'
;AVLDAGLICTASLPCPAEMTASLHINGTGSSVMDSILVCRADSTTKTPRRVSGAKLHDWLMKDRESLARGRITCTKGDLLCLGMGHLARVAIGKLRERWDSSLAFSEKAAIATNELAALVERAAYREVVEQVLEIELPDRELATAGVVLQGSLFD
;
A
#
# COMPACT_ATOMS: atom_id res chain seq x y z
N ALA A 1 9.51 -7.18 -8.99
CA ALA A 1 8.48 -7.67 -9.94
C ALA A 1 7.86 -6.52 -10.76
N VAL A 2 7.06 -5.60 -10.15
CA VAL A 2 6.35 -4.53 -10.92
C VAL A 2 7.32 -3.66 -11.72
N LEU A 3 8.34 -3.11 -11.05
CA LEU A 3 9.33 -2.23 -11.69
C LEU A 3 10.27 -2.99 -12.64
N ASP A 4 10.61 -4.25 -12.34
CA ASP A 4 11.41 -5.09 -13.26
C ASP A 4 10.68 -5.36 -14.59
N ALA A 5 9.34 -5.40 -14.54
CA ALA A 5 8.51 -5.55 -15.73
C ALA A 5 8.25 -4.22 -16.46
N GLY A 6 8.90 -3.11 -16.06
CA GLY A 6 8.65 -1.79 -16.65
C GLY A 6 7.25 -1.25 -16.39
N LEU A 7 6.62 -1.68 -15.30
CA LEU A 7 5.28 -1.26 -14.90
C LEU A 7 5.34 -0.24 -13.78
N ILE A 8 4.32 0.61 -13.72
CA ILE A 8 4.06 1.52 -12.62
C ILE A 8 2.66 1.33 -12.06
N CYS A 9 2.48 1.60 -10.78
CA CYS A 9 1.17 1.55 -10.15
C CYS A 9 0.40 2.85 -10.42
N THR A 10 -0.73 2.74 -11.11
CA THR A 10 -1.59 3.87 -11.48
C THR A 10 -2.79 4.05 -10.55
N ALA A 11 -3.24 2.99 -9.89
CA ALA A 11 -4.28 3.03 -8.87
C ALA A 11 -4.03 1.97 -7.79
N SER A 12 -4.57 2.22 -6.59
CA SER A 12 -4.82 1.23 -5.56
C SER A 12 -6.32 1.24 -5.32
N LEU A 13 -6.94 0.07 -5.29
CA LEU A 13 -8.39 -0.07 -5.15
C LEU A 13 -8.68 -1.04 -4.00
N PRO A 14 -9.55 -0.68 -3.05
CA PRO A 14 -10.01 -1.60 -2.03
C PRO A 14 -10.87 -2.70 -2.67
N CYS A 15 -10.65 -3.94 -2.25
CA CYS A 15 -11.41 -5.10 -2.71
C CYS A 15 -11.71 -6.02 -1.52
N PRO A 16 -12.95 -6.43 -1.28
CA PRO A 16 -13.23 -7.46 -0.30
C PRO A 16 -12.46 -8.74 -0.63
N ALA A 17 -11.74 -9.29 0.34
CA ALA A 17 -11.01 -10.52 0.18
C ALA A 17 -11.98 -11.72 0.08
N GLU A 18 -11.57 -12.78 -0.62
CA GLU A 18 -12.41 -13.98 -0.82
C GLU A 18 -12.74 -14.71 0.50
N MET A 19 -11.95 -14.47 1.54
CA MET A 19 -12.09 -15.14 2.84
C MET A 19 -13.09 -14.47 3.79
N THR A 20 -13.90 -13.53 3.34
CA THR A 20 -14.93 -12.86 4.17
C THR A 20 -15.93 -13.82 4.80
N ALA A 21 -16.11 -15.02 4.22
CA ALA A 21 -16.99 -16.07 4.74
C ALA A 21 -16.31 -17.04 5.73
N SER A 22 -15.02 -16.88 6.04
CA SER A 22 -14.34 -17.78 6.97
C SER A 22 -14.67 -17.43 8.42
N LEU A 23 -15.29 -18.41 9.12
CA LEU A 23 -15.64 -18.29 10.54
C LEU A 23 -14.45 -18.06 11.48
N HIS A 24 -13.24 -18.39 11.04
CA HIS A 24 -12.01 -18.24 11.83
C HIS A 24 -11.45 -16.81 11.83
N ILE A 25 -11.90 -15.96 10.92
CA ILE A 25 -11.40 -14.57 10.77
C ILE A 25 -12.33 -13.58 11.49
N ASN A 26 -13.61 -13.93 11.62
CA ASN A 26 -14.58 -13.10 12.33
C ASN A 26 -14.28 -13.08 13.85
N GLY A 27 -13.74 -11.98 14.33
CA GLY A 27 -13.47 -11.74 15.75
C GLY A 27 -12.01 -11.46 16.11
N THR A 28 -11.06 -11.63 15.20
CA THR A 28 -9.62 -11.41 15.47
C THR A 28 -9.11 -10.00 15.08
N GLY A 29 -9.97 -9.13 14.54
CA GLY A 29 -9.55 -7.81 14.03
C GLY A 29 -8.71 -7.88 12.74
N SER A 30 -8.60 -9.06 12.12
CA SER A 30 -7.90 -9.27 10.86
C SER A 30 -8.57 -8.50 9.72
N SER A 31 -7.77 -8.03 8.76
CA SER A 31 -8.30 -7.42 7.55
C SER A 31 -9.03 -8.47 6.70
N VAL A 32 -10.23 -8.11 6.26
CA VAL A 32 -10.99 -8.86 5.25
C VAL A 32 -11.02 -8.11 3.92
N MET A 33 -10.16 -7.12 3.78
CA MET A 33 -10.01 -6.29 2.60
C MET A 33 -8.59 -6.37 2.05
N ASP A 34 -8.48 -6.52 0.74
CA ASP A 34 -7.24 -6.46 -0.01
C ASP A 34 -7.10 -5.14 -0.75
N SER A 35 -5.86 -4.76 -1.07
CA SER A 35 -5.57 -3.65 -1.97
C SER A 35 -5.13 -4.17 -3.32
N ILE A 36 -5.96 -3.93 -4.35
CA ILE A 36 -5.62 -4.26 -5.74
C ILE A 36 -4.79 -3.12 -6.34
N LEU A 37 -3.54 -3.41 -6.67
CA LEU A 37 -2.66 -2.46 -7.35
C LEU A 37 -2.84 -2.58 -8.87
N VAL A 38 -3.39 -1.54 -9.48
CA VAL A 38 -3.54 -1.45 -10.94
C VAL A 38 -2.23 -0.95 -11.54
N CYS A 39 -1.56 -1.79 -12.31
CA CYS A 39 -0.27 -1.46 -12.93
C CYS A 39 -0.41 -1.31 -14.45
N ARG A 40 0.36 -0.40 -15.03
CA ARG A 40 0.42 -0.12 -16.46
C ARG A 40 1.86 0.08 -16.91
N ALA A 41 2.13 -0.11 -18.20
CA ALA A 41 3.46 0.18 -18.75
C ALA A 41 3.82 1.66 -18.55
N ASP A 42 5.03 1.92 -18.06
CA ASP A 42 5.51 3.28 -17.75
C ASP A 42 5.53 4.18 -18.99
N SER A 43 5.88 3.61 -20.15
CA SER A 43 5.90 4.32 -21.43
C SER A 43 4.55 4.88 -21.89
N THR A 44 3.45 4.36 -21.35
CA THR A 44 2.09 4.72 -21.78
C THR A 44 1.37 5.67 -20.82
N THR A 45 1.96 5.97 -19.66
CA THR A 45 1.26 6.70 -18.60
C THR A 45 1.96 8.01 -18.24
N LYS A 46 1.15 9.08 -18.13
CA LYS A 46 1.56 10.39 -17.59
C LYS A 46 1.37 10.44 -16.07
N THR A 47 1.75 9.38 -15.33
CA THR A 47 1.58 9.37 -13.88
C THR A 47 2.55 10.37 -13.24
N PRO A 48 2.08 11.23 -12.33
CA PRO A 48 2.94 12.17 -11.63
C PRO A 48 4.06 11.44 -10.89
N ARG A 49 5.29 11.87 -11.08
CA ARG A 49 6.47 11.30 -10.39
C ARG A 49 6.47 11.58 -8.89
N ARG A 50 5.83 12.67 -8.49
CA ARG A 50 5.69 13.05 -7.08
C ARG A 50 4.22 13.20 -6.74
N VAL A 51 3.80 12.54 -5.69
CA VAL A 51 2.46 12.63 -5.11
C VAL A 51 2.53 13.58 -3.93
N SER A 52 1.65 14.58 -3.87
CA SER A 52 1.51 15.46 -2.71
C SER A 52 0.62 14.81 -1.64
N GLY A 53 0.73 15.29 -0.38
CA GLY A 53 -0.21 14.89 0.67
C GLY A 53 -1.66 15.17 0.29
N ALA A 54 -1.94 16.31 -0.34
CA ALA A 54 -3.29 16.63 -0.83
C ALA A 54 -3.81 15.61 -1.85
N LYS A 55 -2.94 15.11 -2.73
CA LYS A 55 -3.33 14.09 -3.70
C LYS A 55 -3.59 12.73 -3.06
N LEU A 56 -2.80 12.38 -2.05
CA LEU A 56 -3.03 11.18 -1.24
C LEU A 56 -4.37 11.29 -0.49
N HIS A 57 -4.64 12.44 0.12
CA HIS A 57 -5.92 12.74 0.77
C HIS A 57 -7.12 12.51 -0.18
N ASP A 58 -7.07 13.08 -1.39
CA ASP A 58 -8.13 12.91 -2.39
C ASP A 58 -8.39 11.43 -2.72
N TRP A 59 -7.34 10.62 -2.83
CA TRP A 59 -7.49 9.19 -3.12
C TRP A 59 -8.17 8.45 -1.97
N LEU A 60 -7.71 8.68 -0.74
CA LEU A 60 -8.26 8.04 0.45
C LEU A 60 -9.72 8.44 0.70
N MET A 61 -10.05 9.73 0.53
CA MET A 61 -11.43 10.21 0.64
C MET A 61 -12.35 9.56 -0.39
N LYS A 62 -11.89 9.46 -1.65
CA LYS A 62 -12.66 8.81 -2.72
C LYS A 62 -12.95 7.35 -2.41
N ASP A 63 -11.97 6.63 -1.85
CA ASP A 63 -12.15 5.23 -1.47
C ASP A 63 -13.11 5.10 -0.28
N ARG A 64 -12.97 5.93 0.75
CA ARG A 64 -13.94 5.98 1.87
C ARG A 64 -15.37 6.24 1.38
N GLU A 65 -15.56 7.21 0.51
CA GLU A 65 -16.87 7.51 -0.08
C GLU A 65 -17.42 6.34 -0.89
N SER A 66 -16.56 5.63 -1.62
CA SER A 66 -16.96 4.47 -2.42
C SER A 66 -17.39 3.30 -1.52
N LEU A 67 -16.64 3.03 -0.46
CA LEU A 67 -16.98 2.01 0.54
C LEU A 67 -18.28 2.35 1.26
N ALA A 68 -18.45 3.61 1.67
CA ALA A 68 -19.68 4.08 2.32
C ALA A 68 -20.91 3.95 1.40
N ARG A 69 -20.78 4.31 0.12
CA ARG A 69 -21.85 4.10 -0.89
C ARG A 69 -22.17 2.62 -1.09
N GLY A 70 -21.16 1.76 -1.04
CA GLY A 70 -21.32 0.30 -1.08
C GLY A 70 -21.85 -0.31 0.23
N ARG A 71 -22.06 0.50 1.28
CA ARG A 71 -22.45 0.06 2.63
C ARG A 71 -21.48 -0.96 3.21
N ILE A 72 -20.20 -0.84 2.88
CA ILE A 72 -19.13 -1.71 3.39
C ILE A 72 -18.62 -1.10 4.69
N THR A 73 -18.73 -1.88 5.78
CA THR A 73 -18.17 -1.51 7.08
C THR A 73 -16.75 -2.05 7.17
N CYS A 74 -15.79 -1.16 7.39
CA CYS A 74 -14.38 -1.49 7.49
C CYS A 74 -13.92 -1.61 8.94
N THR A 75 -13.11 -2.61 9.23
CA THR A 75 -12.33 -2.71 10.46
C THR A 75 -11.11 -1.80 10.42
N LYS A 76 -10.43 -1.61 11.56
CA LYS A 76 -9.13 -0.89 11.57
C LYS A 76 -8.09 -1.56 10.66
N GLY A 77 -8.08 -2.90 10.60
CA GLY A 77 -7.20 -3.67 9.71
C GLY A 77 -7.48 -3.41 8.23
N ASP A 78 -8.76 -3.30 7.85
CA ASP A 78 -9.16 -2.97 6.48
C ASP A 78 -8.71 -1.57 6.09
N LEU A 79 -8.88 -0.59 6.97
CA LEU A 79 -8.45 0.79 6.75
C LEU A 79 -6.92 0.88 6.66
N LEU A 80 -6.20 0.12 7.49
CA LEU A 80 -4.75 0.03 7.41
C LEU A 80 -4.30 -0.54 6.05
N CYS A 81 -4.93 -1.63 5.59
CA CYS A 81 -4.65 -2.23 4.28
C CYS A 81 -4.85 -1.21 3.15
N LEU A 82 -5.93 -0.44 3.20
CA LEU A 82 -6.22 0.63 2.24
C LEU A 82 -5.14 1.72 2.26
N GLY A 83 -4.77 2.21 3.43
CA GLY A 83 -3.71 3.20 3.59
C GLY A 83 -2.36 2.72 3.05
N MET A 84 -1.97 1.49 3.41
CA MET A 84 -0.73 0.86 2.94
C MET A 84 -0.73 0.62 1.43
N GLY A 85 -1.87 0.28 0.82
CA GLY A 85 -2.02 0.16 -0.64
C GLY A 85 -1.70 1.47 -1.37
N HIS A 86 -2.19 2.60 -0.87
CA HIS A 86 -1.85 3.91 -1.43
C HIS A 86 -0.40 4.32 -1.19
N LEU A 87 0.16 4.02 -0.01
CA LEU A 87 1.57 4.26 0.27
C LEU A 87 2.48 3.40 -0.64
N ALA A 88 2.13 2.13 -0.87
CA ALA A 88 2.82 1.28 -1.84
C ALA A 88 2.76 1.86 -3.26
N ARG A 89 1.62 2.38 -3.69
CA ARG A 89 1.49 3.10 -4.96
C ARG A 89 2.45 4.29 -5.05
N VAL A 90 2.56 5.09 -3.99
CA VAL A 90 3.49 6.22 -3.92
C VAL A 90 4.94 5.74 -3.96
N ALA A 91 5.26 4.67 -3.21
CA ALA A 91 6.60 4.07 -3.18
C ALA A 91 7.05 3.59 -4.56
N ILE A 92 6.20 2.84 -5.27
CA ILE A 92 6.48 2.37 -6.64
C ILE A 92 6.76 3.56 -7.57
N GLY A 93 5.96 4.63 -7.48
CA GLY A 93 6.16 5.84 -8.27
C GLY A 93 7.49 6.53 -8.01
N LYS A 94 7.96 6.56 -6.77
CA LYS A 94 9.25 7.16 -6.39
C LYS A 94 10.44 6.27 -6.78
N LEU A 95 10.29 4.96 -6.61
CA LEU A 95 11.37 4.01 -6.88
C LEU A 95 11.69 3.90 -8.37
N ARG A 96 10.71 4.08 -9.25
CA ARG A 96 10.88 3.90 -10.70
C ARG A 96 12.03 4.75 -11.28
N GLU A 97 12.36 5.90 -10.69
CA GLU A 97 13.40 6.81 -11.18
C GLU A 97 14.82 6.31 -10.91
N ARG A 98 14.97 5.43 -9.92
CA ARG A 98 16.26 4.92 -9.44
C ARG A 98 16.31 3.39 -9.38
N TRP A 99 15.33 2.73 -10.04
CA TRP A 99 15.25 1.28 -10.01
C TRP A 99 16.29 0.66 -10.94
N ASP A 100 17.09 -0.22 -10.38
CA ASP A 100 18.07 -1.02 -11.14
C ASP A 100 17.60 -2.48 -11.17
N SER A 101 17.21 -2.92 -12.37
CA SER A 101 16.72 -4.29 -12.60
C SER A 101 17.82 -5.34 -12.51
N SER A 102 19.11 -4.95 -12.54
CA SER A 102 20.25 -5.87 -12.46
C SER A 102 20.59 -6.31 -11.04
N LEU A 103 20.11 -5.59 -10.01
CA LEU A 103 20.36 -5.91 -8.61
C LEU A 103 19.77 -7.27 -8.21
N ALA A 104 20.37 -7.92 -7.21
CA ALA A 104 19.84 -9.13 -6.62
C ALA A 104 18.46 -8.90 -5.97
N PHE A 105 17.65 -9.96 -5.85
CA PHE A 105 16.31 -9.86 -5.28
C PHE A 105 16.33 -9.28 -3.84
N SER A 106 17.27 -9.72 -3.00
CA SER A 106 17.41 -9.24 -1.63
C SER A 106 17.69 -7.74 -1.54
N GLU A 107 18.53 -7.21 -2.45
CA GLU A 107 18.84 -5.79 -2.51
C GLU A 107 17.60 -4.99 -2.97
N LYS A 108 16.89 -5.46 -3.98
CA LYS A 108 15.64 -4.87 -4.44
C LYS A 108 14.57 -4.86 -3.36
N ALA A 109 14.43 -5.95 -2.61
CA ALA A 109 13.50 -6.05 -1.50
C ALA A 109 13.85 -5.04 -0.40
N ALA A 110 15.13 -4.95 -0.02
CA ALA A 110 15.59 -3.98 0.97
C ALA A 110 15.32 -2.53 0.54
N ILE A 111 15.60 -2.17 -0.72
CA ILE A 111 15.33 -0.85 -1.28
C ILE A 111 13.81 -0.53 -1.22
N ALA A 112 12.96 -1.48 -1.62
CA ALA A 112 11.51 -1.29 -1.60
C ALA A 112 10.95 -1.15 -0.18
N THR A 113 11.41 -1.99 0.75
CA THR A 113 11.01 -1.94 2.16
C THR A 113 11.44 -0.62 2.81
N ASN A 114 12.69 -0.20 2.60
CA ASN A 114 13.18 1.06 3.15
C ASN A 114 12.43 2.28 2.59
N GLU A 115 12.06 2.27 1.30
CA GLU A 115 11.27 3.36 0.73
C GLU A 115 9.86 3.41 1.34
N LEU A 116 9.21 2.26 1.51
CA LEU A 116 7.89 2.21 2.13
C LEU A 116 7.93 2.67 3.59
N ALA A 117 8.90 2.19 4.36
CA ALA A 117 9.11 2.60 5.75
C ALA A 117 9.34 4.12 5.86
N ALA A 118 10.18 4.68 4.98
CA ALA A 118 10.43 6.13 4.95
C ALA A 118 9.18 6.95 4.57
N LEU A 119 8.24 6.37 3.80
CA LEU A 119 6.96 7.03 3.50
C LEU A 119 6.00 6.99 4.70
N VAL A 120 5.97 5.87 5.43
CA VAL A 120 5.16 5.75 6.66
C VAL A 120 5.62 6.74 7.73
N GLU A 121 6.93 6.99 7.84
CA GLU A 121 7.50 7.97 8.79
C GLU A 121 7.34 9.42 8.34
N ARG A 122 7.13 9.66 7.05
CA ARG A 122 7.03 11.02 6.53
C ARG A 122 5.74 11.68 6.99
N ALA A 123 5.86 12.70 7.87
CA ALA A 123 4.73 13.41 8.47
C ALA A 123 3.65 13.80 7.46
N ALA A 124 4.03 14.37 6.31
CA ALA A 124 3.08 14.78 5.26
C ALA A 124 2.23 13.65 4.65
N TYR A 125 2.62 12.38 4.81
CA TYR A 125 1.82 11.23 4.37
C TYR A 125 1.17 10.53 5.57
N ARG A 126 1.92 10.36 6.67
CA ARG A 126 1.43 9.75 7.89
C ARG A 126 0.20 10.47 8.42
N GLU A 127 0.31 11.78 8.63
CA GLU A 127 -0.79 12.62 9.11
C GLU A 127 -2.03 12.53 8.21
N VAL A 128 -1.86 12.52 6.90
CA VAL A 128 -2.96 12.40 5.94
C VAL A 128 -3.65 11.04 6.08
N VAL A 129 -2.90 9.95 6.14
CA VAL A 129 -3.47 8.60 6.26
C VAL A 129 -4.18 8.43 7.60
N GLU A 130 -3.53 8.81 8.70
CA GLU A 130 -4.08 8.69 10.05
C GLU A 130 -5.34 9.54 10.23
N GLN A 131 -5.31 10.78 9.74
CA GLN A 131 -6.45 11.70 9.84
C GLN A 131 -7.63 11.27 8.97
N VAL A 132 -7.40 10.88 7.71
CA VAL A 132 -8.48 10.51 6.78
C VAL A 132 -9.09 9.17 7.14
N LEU A 133 -8.30 8.22 7.58
CA LEU A 133 -8.77 6.86 7.89
C LEU A 133 -9.09 6.66 9.38
N GLU A 134 -8.77 7.63 10.23
CA GLU A 134 -8.98 7.55 11.68
C GLU A 134 -8.30 6.33 12.32
N ILE A 135 -7.06 6.06 11.88
CA ILE A 135 -6.23 4.94 12.34
C ILE A 135 -4.85 5.46 12.76
N GLU A 136 -4.10 4.62 13.46
CA GLU A 136 -2.67 4.82 13.71
C GLU A 136 -1.87 3.92 12.78
N LEU A 137 -0.89 4.49 12.07
CA LEU A 137 0.05 3.71 11.27
C LEU A 137 1.11 3.08 12.18
N PRO A 138 1.55 1.83 11.89
CA PRO A 138 2.60 1.19 12.65
C PRO A 138 3.90 1.97 12.54
N ASP A 139 4.71 1.90 13.60
CA ASP A 139 6.07 2.43 13.57
C ASP A 139 6.96 1.61 12.65
N ARG A 140 8.10 2.21 12.25
CA ARG A 140 9.04 1.60 11.28
C ARG A 140 9.45 0.17 11.63
N GLU A 141 9.72 -0.09 12.90
CA GLU A 141 10.18 -1.41 13.36
C GLU A 141 9.15 -2.51 13.10
N LEU A 142 7.86 -2.22 13.30
CA LEU A 142 6.77 -3.16 13.04
C LEU A 142 6.48 -3.30 11.53
N ALA A 143 6.63 -2.24 10.75
CA ALA A 143 6.43 -2.28 9.31
C ALA A 143 7.51 -3.13 8.60
N THR A 144 8.75 -3.15 9.13
CA THR A 144 9.85 -3.97 8.60
C THR A 144 9.81 -5.41 9.08
N ALA A 145 9.36 -5.68 10.31
CA ALA A 145 9.26 -7.03 10.87
C ALA A 145 8.30 -7.94 10.08
N GLY A 146 7.20 -7.40 9.57
CA GLY A 146 6.23 -8.14 8.76
C GLY A 146 6.78 -8.66 7.43
N VAL A 147 7.75 -7.98 6.85
CA VAL A 147 8.39 -8.38 5.58
C VAL A 147 9.41 -9.51 5.80
N VAL A 148 10.10 -9.51 6.94
CA VAL A 148 11.09 -10.56 7.29
C VAL A 148 10.40 -11.90 7.56
N LEU A 149 9.23 -11.90 8.20
CA LEU A 149 8.49 -13.14 8.50
C LEU A 149 7.91 -13.81 7.24
N GLN A 150 7.58 -13.07 6.20
CA GLN A 150 7.12 -13.66 4.93
C GLN A 150 8.27 -14.19 4.06
N GLY A 151 9.48 -13.66 4.18
CA GLY A 151 10.65 -14.14 3.46
C GLY A 151 11.14 -15.52 3.91
N SER A 152 10.94 -15.89 5.18
CA SER A 152 11.41 -17.16 5.73
C SER A 152 10.48 -18.36 5.48
N LEU A 153 9.33 -18.15 4.83
CA LEU A 153 8.38 -19.22 4.48
C LEU A 153 8.64 -19.86 3.11
N PHE A 154 9.63 -19.36 2.36
CA PHE A 154 9.95 -19.81 1.00
C PHE A 154 11.43 -20.24 0.82
N ASP A 155 12.18 -20.43 1.93
CA ASP A 155 13.52 -21.05 1.92
C ASP A 155 13.46 -22.55 2.17
#